data_b07c3424af1d6e9e401d162149fa67ca
#
_entry.id   b07c3424af1d6e9e401d162149fa67ca
#
_cell.length_a   1.000
_cell.length_b   1.000
_cell.length_c   1.000
_cell.angle_alpha   90.00
_cell.angle_beta   90.00
_cell.angle_gamma   90.00
#
_symmetry.space_group_name_H-M   'P 1'
#
loop_
_entity.id
_entity.type
_entity.pdbx_description
1 polymer ?
#
loop_
_entity_poly.entity_id
_entity_poly.type
_entity_poly.pdbx_seq_one_letter_code
_entity_poly.pdbx_strand_id
1 'polypeptide(L)' 'MRFSYNKLWKLLIDKGMNKKELREATGLSTTAIAKLGKGENVTTDVLLRICKALECDVCDIMEFIKDGLGNE' A
#
# COMPACT_ATOMS: atom_id res chain seq x y z
N MET A 1 5.44 15.83 -5.29
CA MET A 1 4.88 14.51 -5.69
C MET A 1 5.21 13.49 -4.63
N ARG A 2 4.28 12.62 -4.33
CA ARG A 2 4.49 11.56 -3.34
C ARG A 2 3.65 10.36 -3.70
N PHE A 3 3.95 9.24 -3.05
CA PHE A 3 3.12 8.04 -3.20
C PHE A 3 1.91 8.11 -2.28
N SER A 4 0.83 7.50 -2.73
CA SER A 4 -0.35 7.27 -1.90
C SER A 4 -0.72 5.80 -1.96
N TYR A 5 -1.08 5.25 -0.81
CA TYR A 5 -1.54 3.86 -0.71
C TYR A 5 -3.03 3.81 -0.36
N ASN A 6 -3.75 4.87 -0.63
CA ASN A 6 -5.19 4.89 -0.34
C ASN A 6 -5.95 3.81 -1.08
N LYS A 7 -5.49 3.48 -2.29
CA LYS A 7 -6.10 2.39 -3.04
C LYS A 7 -5.97 1.06 -2.31
N LEU A 8 -4.83 0.84 -1.66
CA LEU A 8 -4.63 -0.38 -0.87
C LEU A 8 -5.65 -0.46 0.25
N TRP A 9 -5.85 0.64 0.98
CA TRP A 9 -6.79 0.63 2.10
C TRP A 9 -8.22 0.38 1.62
N LYS A 10 -8.60 0.96 0.50
CA LYS A 10 -9.91 0.71 -0.09
C LYS A 10 -10.06 -0.76 -0.50
N LEU A 11 -9.01 -1.33 -1.09
CA LEU A 11 -9.03 -2.72 -1.51
C LEU A 11 -9.20 -3.64 -0.30
N LEU A 12 -8.52 -3.34 0.80
CA LEU A 12 -8.68 -4.13 2.02
C LEU A 12 -10.12 -4.06 2.54
N ILE A 13 -10.72 -2.90 2.51
CA ILE A 13 -12.11 -2.75 2.93
C ILE A 13 -13.01 -3.62 2.06
N ASP A 14 -12.79 -3.59 0.75
CA ASP A 14 -13.57 -4.40 -0.18
C ASP A 14 -13.41 -5.89 0.08
N LYS A 15 -12.23 -6.30 0.54
CA LYS A 15 -11.95 -7.71 0.83
C LYS A 15 -12.28 -8.09 2.27
N GLY A 16 -12.71 -7.13 3.09
CA GLY A 16 -13.02 -7.41 4.48
C GLY A 16 -11.80 -7.70 5.32
N MET A 17 -10.65 -7.15 4.96
CA MET A 17 -9.40 -7.36 5.68
C MET A 17 -8.99 -6.11 6.46
N ASN A 18 -8.33 -6.35 7.59
CA ASN A 18 -7.72 -5.24 8.34
C ASN A 18 -6.19 -5.30 8.18
N LYS A 19 -5.50 -4.32 8.77
CA LYS A 19 -4.05 -4.25 8.65
C LYS A 19 -3.33 -5.45 9.24
N LYS A 20 -3.86 -5.98 10.34
CA LYS A 20 -3.27 -7.16 10.97
C LYS A 20 -3.36 -8.36 10.02
N GLU A 21 -4.50 -8.54 9.39
CA GLU A 21 -4.69 -9.63 8.44
C GLU A 21 -3.79 -9.46 7.22
N LEU A 22 -3.63 -8.23 6.74
CA LEU A 22 -2.71 -7.96 5.65
C LEU A 22 -1.29 -8.34 6.03
N ARG A 23 -0.87 -7.97 7.25
CA ARG A 23 0.47 -8.31 7.72
C ARG A 23 0.68 -9.82 7.76
N GLU A 24 -0.33 -10.53 8.25
CA GLU A 24 -0.24 -11.99 8.34
C GLU A 24 -0.22 -12.64 6.95
N ALA A 25 -1.02 -12.15 6.04
CA ALA A 25 -1.10 -12.71 4.69
C ALA A 25 0.17 -12.47 3.88
N THR A 26 0.84 -11.35 4.12
CA THR A 26 2.01 -10.96 3.34
C THR A 26 3.34 -11.33 3.99
N GLY A 27 3.32 -11.60 5.30
CA GLY A 27 4.55 -11.82 6.04
C GLY A 27 5.36 -10.55 6.27
N LEU A 28 4.75 -9.39 6.09
CA LEU A 28 5.45 -8.13 6.28
C LEU A 28 5.62 -7.80 7.75
N SER A 29 6.64 -6.98 8.04
CA SER A 29 6.89 -6.53 9.40
C SER A 29 5.91 -5.42 9.78
N THR A 30 5.80 -5.19 11.07
CA THR A 30 5.00 -4.08 11.59
C THR A 30 5.51 -2.75 11.05
N THR A 31 6.84 -2.62 10.93
CA THR A 31 7.45 -1.41 10.40
C THR A 31 7.01 -1.14 8.96
N ALA A 32 6.97 -2.19 8.13
CA ALA A 32 6.52 -2.02 6.74
C ALA A 32 5.07 -1.57 6.68
N ILE A 33 4.21 -2.16 7.49
CA ILE A 33 2.80 -1.76 7.54
C ILE A 33 2.67 -0.31 8.01
N ALA A 34 3.47 0.10 8.99
CA ALA A 34 3.44 1.48 9.47
C ALA A 34 3.86 2.46 8.39
N LYS A 35 4.87 2.12 7.59
CA LYS A 35 5.30 2.98 6.48
C LYS A 35 4.19 3.14 5.46
N LEU A 36 3.49 2.06 5.14
CA LEU A 36 2.35 2.13 4.23
C LEU A 36 1.27 3.06 4.78
N GLY A 37 1.02 2.99 6.07
CA GLY A 37 0.02 3.85 6.71
C GLY A 37 0.39 5.32 6.68
N LYS A 38 1.68 5.62 6.64
CA LYS A 38 2.17 7.00 6.61
C LYS A 38 2.43 7.51 5.21
N GLY A 39 2.26 6.68 4.19
CA GLY A 39 2.57 7.06 2.83
C GLY A 39 4.06 7.17 2.55
N GLU A 40 4.87 6.48 3.33
CA GLU A 40 6.32 6.49 3.14
C GLU A 40 6.73 5.45 2.09
N ASN A 41 7.94 5.61 1.58
CA ASN A 41 8.46 4.69 0.58
C ASN A 41 8.72 3.33 1.17
N VAL A 42 8.39 2.30 0.41
CA VAL A 42 8.67 0.92 0.77
C VAL A 42 9.42 0.27 -0.38
N THR A 43 10.02 -0.88 -0.13
CA THR A 43 10.76 -1.57 -1.17
C THR A 43 9.81 -2.27 -2.15
N THR A 44 10.33 -2.57 -3.34
CA THR A 44 9.53 -3.30 -4.32
C THR A 44 9.19 -4.71 -3.83
N ASP A 45 10.01 -5.29 -2.96
CA ASP A 45 9.69 -6.58 -2.36
C ASP A 45 8.41 -6.50 -1.53
N VAL A 46 8.24 -5.42 -0.78
CA VAL A 46 7.02 -5.20 -0.02
C VAL A 46 5.81 -5.14 -0.96
N LEU A 47 5.95 -4.38 -2.05
CA LEU A 47 4.87 -4.26 -3.02
C LEU A 47 4.53 -5.59 -3.66
N LEU A 48 5.55 -6.36 -4.00
CA LEU A 48 5.37 -7.68 -4.60
C LEU A 48 4.60 -8.61 -3.67
N ARG A 49 4.94 -8.61 -2.39
CA ARG A 49 4.26 -9.46 -1.41
C ARG A 49 2.79 -9.09 -1.27
N ILE A 50 2.50 -7.80 -1.26
CA ILE A 50 1.12 -7.33 -1.17
C ILE A 50 0.33 -7.76 -2.41
N CYS A 51 0.90 -7.53 -3.59
CA CYS A 51 0.21 -7.88 -4.82
C CYS A 51 -0.04 -9.39 -4.93
N LYS A 52 0.92 -10.19 -4.49
CA LYS A 52 0.73 -11.64 -4.50
C LYS A 52 -0.38 -12.08 -3.54
N ALA A 53 -0.39 -11.50 -2.35
CA ALA A 53 -1.38 -11.87 -1.33
C ALA A 53 -2.78 -11.46 -1.73
N LEU A 54 -2.91 -10.30 -2.37
CA LEU A 54 -4.22 -9.76 -2.76
C LEU A 54 -4.58 -10.08 -4.21
N GLU A 55 -3.69 -10.73 -4.94
CA GLU A 55 -3.89 -11.11 -6.34
C GLU A 55 -4.27 -9.90 -7.19
N CYS A 56 -3.43 -8.87 -7.11
CA CYS A 56 -3.66 -7.61 -7.82
C CYS A 56 -2.36 -7.06 -8.37
N ASP A 57 -2.46 -5.97 -9.10
CA ASP A 57 -1.31 -5.29 -9.66
C ASP A 57 -0.93 -4.11 -8.76
N VAL A 58 0.27 -3.58 -8.96
CA VAL A 58 0.76 -2.46 -8.15
C VAL A 58 -0.12 -1.22 -8.32
N CYS A 59 -0.67 -1.02 -9.49
CA CYS A 59 -1.55 0.14 -9.72
C CYS A 59 -2.88 0.03 -8.98
N ASP A 60 -3.19 -1.15 -8.45
CA ASP A 60 -4.39 -1.33 -7.64
C ASP A 60 -4.18 -0.95 -6.19
N ILE A 61 -2.94 -0.74 -5.78
CA ILE A 61 -2.62 -0.48 -4.37
C ILE A 61 -1.89 0.83 -4.14
N MET A 62 -1.35 1.47 -5.17
CA MET A 62 -0.64 2.72 -4.99
C MET A 62 -0.76 3.61 -6.21
N GLU A 63 -0.48 4.88 -6.00
CA GLU A 63 -0.49 5.86 -7.07
C GLU A 63 0.39 7.03 -6.67
N PHE A 64 0.76 7.85 -7.65
CA PHE A 64 1.42 9.11 -7.38
C PHE A 64 0.38 10.18 -7.08
N ILE A 65 0.69 11.04 -6.12
CA ILE A 65 -0.11 12.23 -5.88
C ILE A 65 0.78 13.42 -6.13
N LYS A 66 0.36 14.30 -7.02
CA LYS A 66 1.05 15.57 -7.22
C LYS A 66 0.64 16.49 -6.09
N ASP A 67 1.61 17.23 -5.57
CA ASP A 67 1.30 18.21 -4.57
C ASP A 67 0.45 19.30 -5.17
N GLY A 68 -0.44 19.82 -4.37
CA GLY A 68 -1.54 20.61 -4.84
C GLY A 68 -1.18 21.81 -5.65
N LEU A 69 -0.23 22.47 -5.51
CA LEU A 69 -0.01 23.73 -6.19
C LEU A 69 0.36 23.61 -7.63
N GLY A 70 0.50 22.41 -8.12
CA GLY A 70 0.80 22.24 -9.53
C GLY A 70 2.09 22.89 -9.93
N ASN A 71 2.87 23.22 -9.01
CA ASN A 71 4.11 23.93 -9.31
C ASN A 71 5.26 22.99 -9.51
N GLU A 72 4.96 21.80 -9.64
CA GLU A 72 5.97 20.84 -9.93
C GLU A 72 6.35 20.88 -11.35
#